data_5446dcff32bd9389303c1bd6acb06442
#
_entry.id   5446dcff32bd9389303c1bd6acb06442
#
_cell.length_a   1.000
_cell.length_b   1.000
_cell.length_c   1.000
_cell.angle_alpha   90.00
_cell.angle_beta   90.00
_cell.angle_gamma   90.00
#
_symmetry.space_group_name_H-M   'P 1'
#
loop_
_entity.id
_entity.type
_entity.pdbx_description
1 polymer ?
#
loop_
_entity_poly.entity_id
_entity_poly.type
_entity_poly.pdbx_seq_one_letter_code
_entity_poly.pdbx_strand_id
1 'polypeptide(L)'
;MENTRRSFLKKMTAAGIGTAGLALSSNAAATVTTETSAEKKKKPAGKDDGKLRFGFIGTGSRCHEHINNVLSIPGNKIVAICDIQAGPIQRTLDHIAKFNVPAPKVYTGSEREFEKMLNNEEFDCVIIASPWEWHVPMSVAAMKAGVPYVGVEVSAANTLEECWDLVNVSEATGSHLNIMENVCYRRDCMAALNMVRKGLFGELLHATCGYEHDLRDVKFNDGKHYTYQKGGELRMGKDAFAEAQWRTNHSVRRNGDVYPTHGIGPVANCLDINRGNRFLSLSAMATQSRGLHKFIVDNGGENHPLAKVRFNLGDIVTSMIKCANGQTVIVTNSPRPYSLGFRIQGTEGLWMNDGDHVYVENQSKPHRWDDSEEWFKKFDHTLWSKHEAEAAQAGHGGMDYVMMFDLINAIHNKKPAPMDCYDAAAWSAISALSEMSIARGGALVDFPDFTRGQWIHRQPAFALSE
;
A
#
# COMPACT_ATOMS: atom_id res chain seq x y z
N MET A 1 23.93 -46.04 1.13
CA MET A 1 22.57 -45.44 1.00
C MET A 1 22.34 -45.02 -0.47
N GLU A 2 22.31 -45.97 -1.37
CA GLU A 2 22.29 -45.71 -2.84
C GLU A 2 21.20 -46.51 -3.58
N ASN A 3 20.05 -46.76 -2.92
CA ASN A 3 19.05 -47.65 -3.49
C ASN A 3 17.62 -47.05 -3.58
N THR A 4 17.43 -45.76 -3.37
CA THR A 4 16.05 -45.17 -3.35
C THR A 4 15.71 -44.37 -4.60
N ARG A 5 16.69 -43.96 -5.42
CA ARG A 5 16.44 -43.19 -6.65
C ARG A 5 16.18 -44.06 -7.89
N ARG A 6 16.66 -45.33 -7.92
CA ARG A 6 16.45 -46.26 -9.05
C ARG A 6 15.10 -46.95 -9.04
N SER A 7 14.42 -47.03 -7.91
CA SER A 7 13.09 -47.69 -7.85
C SER A 7 11.93 -46.80 -8.29
N PHE A 8 12.11 -45.48 -8.20
CA PHE A 8 11.10 -44.50 -8.63
C PHE A 8 11.01 -44.38 -10.16
N LEU A 9 12.15 -44.44 -10.86
CA LEU A 9 12.19 -44.35 -12.33
C LEU A 9 11.73 -45.61 -13.07
N LYS A 10 11.71 -46.79 -12.42
CA LYS A 10 11.23 -48.05 -13.01
C LYS A 10 9.71 -48.22 -12.98
N LYS A 11 8.98 -47.36 -12.26
CA LYS A 11 7.48 -47.44 -12.22
C LYS A 11 6.78 -46.55 -13.25
N MET A 12 7.49 -45.73 -14.00
CA MET A 12 6.92 -44.87 -15.05
C MET A 12 7.07 -45.38 -16.48
N THR A 13 7.65 -46.58 -16.71
CA THR A 13 7.86 -47.12 -18.04
C THR A 13 7.03 -48.36 -18.36
N ALA A 14 5.96 -48.64 -17.61
CA ALA A 14 5.05 -49.78 -17.86
C ALA A 14 3.59 -49.31 -17.90
N ALA A 15 3.27 -48.44 -18.87
CA ALA A 15 1.89 -48.27 -19.34
C ALA A 15 1.95 -47.98 -20.85
N GLY A 16 1.57 -48.97 -21.60
CA GLY A 16 1.82 -49.15 -23.01
C GLY A 16 1.13 -48.18 -23.94
N ILE A 17 1.77 -48.02 -25.05
CA ILE A 17 1.29 -47.47 -26.31
C ILE A 17 0.11 -48.31 -26.84
N GLY A 18 -1.03 -47.67 -27.00
CA GLY A 18 -2.17 -48.22 -27.70
C GLY A 18 -2.72 -47.20 -28.68
N THR A 19 -2.40 -47.37 -29.96
CA THR A 19 -3.02 -46.65 -31.07
C THR A 19 -4.43 -47.19 -31.32
N ALA A 20 -5.44 -46.31 -31.33
CA ALA A 20 -6.68 -46.54 -32.09
C ALA A 20 -7.52 -45.27 -32.22
N GLY A 21 -7.72 -44.82 -33.43
CA GLY A 21 -9.01 -44.56 -34.06
C GLY A 21 -9.79 -43.32 -33.63
N LEU A 22 -9.86 -42.37 -34.56
CA LEU A 22 -10.88 -41.32 -34.59
C LEU A 22 -12.30 -41.91 -34.53
N ALA A 23 -13.07 -41.41 -33.56
CA ALA A 23 -14.53 -41.36 -33.66
C ALA A 23 -15.02 -40.08 -33.05
N LEU A 24 -15.54 -39.20 -33.90
CA LEU A 24 -16.35 -38.03 -33.52
C LEU A 24 -17.65 -38.54 -32.88
N SER A 25 -17.91 -38.19 -31.66
CA SER A 25 -19.28 -38.15 -31.13
C SER A 25 -19.46 -36.96 -30.18
N SER A 26 -20.48 -36.25 -30.53
CA SER A 26 -21.10 -35.07 -29.98
C SER A 26 -21.43 -35.08 -28.49
N ASN A 27 -21.38 -33.90 -27.91
CA ASN A 27 -22.18 -33.40 -26.77
C ASN A 27 -22.02 -34.08 -25.42
N ALA A 28 -21.14 -33.50 -24.61
CA ALA A 28 -21.40 -33.32 -23.19
C ALA A 28 -21.32 -31.82 -22.88
N ALA A 29 -22.46 -31.16 -22.95
CA ALA A 29 -22.64 -29.87 -22.37
C ALA A 29 -22.41 -30.00 -20.86
N ALA A 30 -21.27 -29.51 -20.38
CA ALA A 30 -21.10 -29.23 -18.95
C ALA A 30 -22.15 -28.20 -18.57
N THR A 31 -23.17 -28.65 -17.85
CA THR A 31 -24.15 -27.78 -17.21
C THR A 31 -23.37 -26.96 -16.16
N VAL A 32 -22.93 -25.79 -16.54
CA VAL A 32 -22.58 -24.75 -15.57
C VAL A 32 -23.88 -24.45 -14.85
N THR A 33 -24.03 -24.97 -13.65
CA THR A 33 -25.04 -24.52 -12.71
C THR A 33 -24.68 -23.09 -12.39
N THR A 34 -25.32 -22.14 -13.10
CA THR A 34 -25.43 -20.75 -12.65
C THR A 34 -26.09 -20.81 -11.29
N GLU A 35 -25.31 -20.63 -10.23
CA GLU A 35 -25.88 -20.23 -8.94
C GLU A 35 -26.72 -19.00 -9.22
N THR A 36 -28.03 -19.16 -9.10
CA THR A 36 -28.99 -18.09 -9.19
C THR A 36 -28.54 -16.98 -8.25
N SER A 37 -28.30 -15.81 -8.83
CA SER A 37 -28.04 -14.56 -8.09
C SER A 37 -29.13 -14.43 -7.03
N ALA A 38 -28.75 -14.63 -5.76
CA ALA A 38 -29.62 -14.26 -4.64
C ALA A 38 -30.02 -12.81 -4.87
N GLU A 39 -31.34 -12.55 -4.94
CA GLU A 39 -31.88 -11.19 -5.04
C GLU A 39 -31.21 -10.34 -3.96
N LYS A 40 -30.36 -9.39 -4.39
CA LYS A 40 -29.79 -8.39 -3.47
C LYS A 40 -30.95 -7.66 -2.81
N LYS A 41 -31.20 -7.91 -1.53
CA LYS A 41 -32.16 -7.12 -0.75
C LYS A 41 -31.81 -5.67 -0.99
N LYS A 42 -32.75 -4.88 -1.54
CA LYS A 42 -32.59 -3.44 -1.70
C LYS A 42 -32.26 -2.87 -0.31
N LYS A 43 -31.05 -2.33 -0.18
CA LYS A 43 -30.66 -1.60 1.02
C LYS A 43 -31.65 -0.41 1.20
N PRO A 44 -32.02 -0.03 2.43
CA PRO A 44 -32.88 1.12 2.63
C PRO A 44 -32.16 2.35 2.10
N ALA A 45 -32.70 2.93 1.03
CA ALA A 45 -32.19 4.18 0.46
C ALA A 45 -32.31 5.28 1.52
N GLY A 46 -31.17 5.72 2.08
CA GLY A 46 -31.13 6.97 2.82
C GLY A 46 -31.61 8.11 1.91
N LYS A 47 -32.17 9.18 2.49
CA LYS A 47 -32.51 10.37 1.70
C LYS A 47 -31.24 10.82 0.96
N ASP A 48 -31.32 10.90 -0.36
CA ASP A 48 -30.27 11.47 -1.18
C ASP A 48 -30.19 12.97 -0.85
N ASP A 49 -29.16 13.33 -0.11
CA ASP A 49 -28.86 14.73 0.25
C ASP A 49 -27.71 15.29 -0.62
N GLY A 50 -27.35 14.59 -1.68
CA GLY A 50 -26.27 14.96 -2.60
C GLY A 50 -24.87 14.80 -2.04
N LYS A 51 -24.73 14.21 -0.82
CA LYS A 51 -23.42 13.99 -0.18
C LYS A 51 -22.88 12.59 -0.45
N LEU A 52 -21.60 12.48 -0.69
CA LEU A 52 -20.90 11.18 -0.75
C LEU A 52 -20.92 10.49 0.63
N ARG A 53 -21.20 9.19 0.61
CA ARG A 53 -21.39 8.34 1.79
C ARG A 53 -20.11 7.53 2.04
N PHE A 54 -19.43 7.85 3.13
CA PHE A 54 -18.21 7.15 3.53
C PHE A 54 -18.49 6.15 4.66
N GLY A 55 -17.82 4.99 4.57
CA GLY A 55 -17.69 4.01 5.64
C GLY A 55 -16.22 3.84 6.02
N PHE A 56 -15.96 3.51 7.30
CA PHE A 56 -14.61 3.23 7.78
C PHE A 56 -14.54 1.88 8.48
N ILE A 57 -13.55 1.07 8.12
CA ILE A 57 -13.25 -0.21 8.78
C ILE A 57 -11.84 -0.12 9.39
N GLY A 58 -11.77 -0.30 10.71
CA GLY A 58 -10.61 0.05 11.53
C GLY A 58 -10.70 1.52 11.97
N THR A 59 -10.79 1.73 13.29
CA THR A 59 -10.99 3.06 13.91
C THR A 59 -9.79 3.49 14.75
N GLY A 60 -8.59 3.03 14.37
CA GLY A 60 -7.32 3.41 14.97
C GLY A 60 -6.89 4.84 14.64
N SER A 61 -5.67 5.21 15.05
CA SER A 61 -5.14 6.58 14.87
C SER A 61 -5.15 7.03 13.41
N ARG A 62 -4.78 6.14 12.47
CA ARG A 62 -4.73 6.47 11.05
C ARG A 62 -6.12 6.80 10.47
N CYS A 63 -7.17 6.13 10.97
CA CYS A 63 -8.54 6.43 10.58
C CYS A 63 -8.95 7.87 10.92
N HIS A 64 -8.47 8.43 12.03
CA HIS A 64 -8.80 9.81 12.42
C HIS A 64 -8.29 10.83 11.40
N GLU A 65 -7.12 10.62 10.82
CA GLU A 65 -6.59 11.49 9.75
C GLU A 65 -7.49 11.46 8.50
N HIS A 66 -7.95 10.26 8.11
CA HIS A 66 -8.88 10.14 6.99
C HIS A 66 -10.24 10.77 7.28
N ILE A 67 -10.77 10.60 8.50
CA ILE A 67 -12.01 11.23 8.94
C ILE A 67 -11.90 12.75 8.89
N ASN A 68 -10.78 13.31 9.38
CA ASN A 68 -10.52 14.76 9.30
C ASN A 68 -10.62 15.25 7.85
N ASN A 69 -9.91 14.59 6.95
CA ASN A 69 -9.85 15.02 5.56
C ASN A 69 -11.21 14.86 4.86
N VAL A 70 -11.93 13.74 5.08
CA VAL A 70 -13.27 13.55 4.51
C VAL A 70 -14.26 14.61 5.01
N LEU A 71 -14.23 14.96 6.30
CA LEU A 71 -15.14 15.95 6.86
C LEU A 71 -14.74 17.41 6.58
N SER A 72 -13.46 17.66 6.32
CA SER A 72 -12.97 19.00 5.93
C SER A 72 -13.27 19.33 4.46
N ILE A 73 -13.44 18.32 3.61
CA ILE A 73 -13.82 18.51 2.21
C ILE A 73 -15.36 18.55 2.12
N PRO A 74 -15.97 19.62 1.60
CA PRO A 74 -17.42 19.73 1.51
C PRO A 74 -18.08 18.62 0.66
N GLY A 75 -19.33 18.30 0.97
CA GLY A 75 -20.11 17.35 0.18
C GLY A 75 -19.95 15.88 0.61
N ASN A 76 -19.42 15.61 1.79
CA ASN A 76 -19.20 14.26 2.30
C ASN A 76 -19.93 14.03 3.64
N LYS A 77 -20.22 12.77 3.97
CA LYS A 77 -20.73 12.34 5.28
C LYS A 77 -20.20 10.95 5.63
N ILE A 78 -20.07 10.68 6.92
CA ILE A 78 -19.70 9.36 7.44
C ILE A 78 -21.01 8.64 7.83
N VAL A 79 -21.28 7.50 7.18
CA VAL A 79 -22.48 6.70 7.38
C VAL A 79 -22.30 5.69 8.49
N ALA A 80 -21.18 4.99 8.48
CA ALA A 80 -20.89 3.94 9.45
C ALA A 80 -19.40 3.78 9.70
N ILE A 81 -19.08 3.29 10.91
CA ILE A 81 -17.73 2.88 11.34
C ILE A 81 -17.79 1.47 11.89
N CYS A 82 -16.68 0.71 11.71
CA CYS A 82 -16.56 -0.65 12.19
C CYS A 82 -15.20 -0.89 12.85
N ASP A 83 -15.20 -1.44 14.06
CA ASP A 83 -14.00 -1.93 14.75
C ASP A 83 -14.38 -3.02 15.75
N ILE A 84 -13.43 -3.90 16.09
CA ILE A 84 -13.63 -4.94 17.10
C ILE A 84 -13.44 -4.43 18.53
N GLN A 85 -12.81 -3.27 18.70
CA GLN A 85 -12.45 -2.71 20.00
C GLN A 85 -13.32 -1.50 20.35
N ALA A 86 -13.96 -1.52 21.50
CA ALA A 86 -14.79 -0.42 21.97
C ALA A 86 -14.02 0.89 22.22
N GLY A 87 -12.77 0.80 22.67
CA GLY A 87 -11.94 1.97 22.96
C GLY A 87 -11.65 2.84 21.71
N PRO A 88 -11.13 2.28 20.62
CA PRO A 88 -10.98 3.00 19.33
C PRO A 88 -12.30 3.57 18.80
N ILE A 89 -13.41 2.81 18.88
CA ILE A 89 -14.74 3.30 18.46
C ILE A 89 -15.12 4.57 19.24
N GLN A 90 -15.03 4.54 20.58
CA GLN A 90 -15.39 5.68 21.41
C GLN A 90 -14.56 6.91 21.07
N ARG A 91 -13.22 6.75 20.96
CA ARG A 91 -12.34 7.87 20.57
C ARG A 91 -12.71 8.44 19.19
N THR A 92 -13.11 7.59 18.26
CA THR A 92 -13.53 8.01 16.93
C THR A 92 -14.86 8.76 16.96
N LEU A 93 -15.84 8.32 17.76
CA LEU A 93 -17.09 9.04 17.94
C LEU A 93 -16.86 10.42 18.58
N ASP A 94 -16.03 10.48 19.64
CA ASP A 94 -15.66 11.74 20.30
C ASP A 94 -14.91 12.67 19.33
N HIS A 95 -14.15 12.11 18.41
CA HIS A 95 -13.45 12.85 17.37
C HIS A 95 -14.41 13.43 16.33
N ILE A 96 -15.33 12.62 15.81
CA ILE A 96 -16.36 13.04 14.82
C ILE A 96 -17.29 14.11 15.43
N ALA A 97 -17.62 14.00 16.70
CA ALA A 97 -18.46 14.97 17.39
C ALA A 97 -17.92 16.41 17.32
N LYS A 98 -16.61 16.59 17.24
CA LYS A 98 -15.97 17.93 17.11
C LYS A 98 -16.32 18.67 15.81
N PHE A 99 -16.79 17.93 14.79
CA PHE A 99 -17.19 18.50 13.51
C PHE A 99 -18.68 18.93 13.47
N ASN A 100 -19.42 18.72 14.56
CA ASN A 100 -20.86 19.04 14.64
C ASN A 100 -21.70 18.33 13.55
N VAL A 101 -21.31 17.11 13.18
CA VAL A 101 -22.04 16.25 12.22
C VAL A 101 -22.75 15.12 12.94
N PRO A 102 -23.80 14.51 12.35
CA PRO A 102 -24.47 13.35 12.91
C PRO A 102 -23.49 12.20 13.20
N ALA A 103 -23.67 11.52 14.32
CA ALA A 103 -22.89 10.34 14.65
C ALA A 103 -23.16 9.20 13.64
N PRO A 104 -22.11 8.52 13.15
CA PRO A 104 -22.28 7.38 12.26
C PRO A 104 -22.85 6.17 13.00
N LYS A 105 -23.42 5.22 12.26
CA LYS A 105 -23.74 3.91 12.81
C LYS A 105 -22.48 3.15 13.20
N VAL A 106 -22.54 2.39 14.30
CA VAL A 106 -21.43 1.62 14.83
C VAL A 106 -21.67 0.13 14.62
N TYR A 107 -20.65 -0.55 14.10
CA TYR A 107 -20.61 -1.99 13.92
C TYR A 107 -19.43 -2.56 14.71
N THR A 108 -19.72 -3.47 15.64
CA THR A 108 -18.74 -4.06 16.56
C THR A 108 -19.24 -5.40 17.10
N GLY A 109 -18.35 -6.17 17.76
CA GLY A 109 -18.72 -7.41 18.46
C GLY A 109 -18.15 -8.68 17.85
N SER A 110 -17.65 -8.64 16.61
CA SER A 110 -16.92 -9.75 15.99
C SER A 110 -15.91 -9.28 14.97
N GLU A 111 -14.93 -10.12 14.62
CA GLU A 111 -13.92 -9.84 13.60
C GLU A 111 -14.54 -9.68 12.19
N ARG A 112 -15.75 -10.18 11.97
CA ARG A 112 -16.46 -10.10 10.69
C ARG A 112 -17.66 -9.14 10.72
N GLU A 113 -17.75 -8.28 11.70
CA GLU A 113 -18.86 -7.31 11.81
C GLU A 113 -18.88 -6.31 10.65
N PHE A 114 -17.73 -6.07 10.01
CA PHE A 114 -17.63 -5.27 8.79
C PHE A 114 -18.51 -5.82 7.64
N GLU A 115 -18.73 -7.14 7.56
CA GLU A 115 -19.63 -7.72 6.55
C GLU A 115 -21.06 -7.31 6.76
N LYS A 116 -21.51 -7.24 8.03
CA LYS A 116 -22.85 -6.72 8.34
C LYS A 116 -22.98 -5.25 8.00
N MET A 117 -21.95 -4.44 8.31
CA MET A 117 -21.89 -3.04 7.92
C MET A 117 -22.05 -2.89 6.39
N LEU A 118 -21.25 -3.62 5.63
CA LEU A 118 -21.25 -3.60 4.17
C LEU A 118 -22.57 -4.07 3.57
N ASN A 119 -23.28 -5.01 4.22
CA ASN A 119 -24.57 -5.50 3.77
C ASN A 119 -25.76 -4.60 4.15
N ASN A 120 -25.66 -3.86 5.25
CA ASN A 120 -26.78 -3.08 5.79
C ASN A 120 -26.77 -1.62 5.32
N GLU A 121 -25.59 -1.06 4.98
CA GLU A 121 -25.45 0.35 4.63
C GLU A 121 -25.07 0.53 3.16
N GLU A 122 -25.41 1.71 2.62
CA GLU A 122 -24.98 2.12 1.28
C GLU A 122 -23.80 3.07 1.37
N PHE A 123 -22.77 2.80 0.57
CA PHE A 123 -21.54 3.59 0.52
C PHE A 123 -21.21 3.99 -0.91
N ASP A 124 -20.65 5.18 -1.08
CA ASP A 124 -19.95 5.58 -2.28
C ASP A 124 -18.47 5.23 -2.17
N CYS A 125 -17.91 5.26 -0.94
CA CYS A 125 -16.57 4.83 -0.64
C CYS A 125 -16.48 4.18 0.76
N VAL A 126 -15.66 3.12 0.87
CA VAL A 126 -15.27 2.54 2.15
C VAL A 126 -13.75 2.62 2.27
N ILE A 127 -13.27 3.17 3.40
CA ILE A 127 -11.84 3.26 3.71
C ILE A 127 -11.48 2.22 4.77
N ILE A 128 -10.42 1.45 4.48
CA ILE A 128 -9.92 0.37 5.32
C ILE A 128 -8.59 0.82 5.91
N ALA A 129 -8.57 0.95 7.26
CA ALA A 129 -7.42 1.37 8.06
C ALA A 129 -7.22 0.41 9.27
N SER A 130 -7.34 -0.87 9.01
CA SER A 130 -7.18 -1.99 9.95
C SER A 130 -5.71 -2.49 10.00
N PRO A 131 -5.36 -3.48 10.84
CA PRO A 131 -4.09 -4.19 10.72
C PRO A 131 -3.91 -4.83 9.33
N TRP A 132 -2.66 -4.95 8.88
CA TRP A 132 -2.30 -5.38 7.51
C TRP A 132 -2.93 -6.71 7.08
N GLU A 133 -3.05 -7.68 7.98
CA GLU A 133 -3.65 -8.98 7.69
C GLU A 133 -5.13 -8.90 7.28
N TRP A 134 -5.79 -7.79 7.60
CA TRP A 134 -7.21 -7.57 7.33
C TRP A 134 -7.47 -6.69 6.09
N HIS A 135 -6.44 -6.07 5.51
CA HIS A 135 -6.60 -5.18 4.36
C HIS A 135 -7.27 -5.89 3.19
N VAL A 136 -6.76 -7.05 2.78
CA VAL A 136 -7.31 -7.79 1.63
C VAL A 136 -8.66 -8.42 1.94
N PRO A 137 -8.87 -9.15 3.06
CA PRO A 137 -10.20 -9.68 3.39
C PRO A 137 -11.30 -8.62 3.40
N MET A 138 -11.02 -7.44 3.98
CA MET A 138 -11.98 -6.34 4.06
C MET A 138 -12.20 -5.66 2.71
N SER A 139 -11.14 -5.43 1.92
CA SER A 139 -11.23 -4.86 0.57
C SER A 139 -12.06 -5.74 -0.36
N VAL A 140 -11.78 -7.04 -0.36
CA VAL A 140 -12.51 -8.05 -1.16
C VAL A 140 -14.00 -8.08 -0.75
N ALA A 141 -14.29 -8.05 0.54
CA ALA A 141 -15.67 -8.03 1.03
C ALA A 141 -16.40 -6.74 0.60
N ALA A 142 -15.75 -5.57 0.70
CA ALA A 142 -16.33 -4.30 0.28
C ALA A 142 -16.63 -4.27 -1.22
N MET A 143 -15.67 -4.69 -2.05
CA MET A 143 -15.87 -4.77 -3.50
C MET A 143 -16.99 -5.75 -3.88
N LYS A 144 -17.03 -6.96 -3.28
CA LYS A 144 -18.11 -7.94 -3.49
C LYS A 144 -19.47 -7.46 -3.00
N ALA A 145 -19.52 -6.61 -1.97
CA ALA A 145 -20.74 -5.97 -1.51
C ALA A 145 -21.26 -4.87 -2.48
N GLY A 146 -20.49 -4.54 -3.51
CA GLY A 146 -20.83 -3.56 -4.54
C GLY A 146 -20.53 -2.12 -4.13
N VAL A 147 -19.57 -1.90 -3.22
CA VAL A 147 -19.04 -0.57 -2.92
C VAL A 147 -18.29 -0.04 -4.14
N PRO A 148 -18.64 1.12 -4.71
CA PRO A 148 -18.02 1.61 -5.94
C PRO A 148 -16.54 1.93 -5.80
N TYR A 149 -16.13 2.54 -4.67
CA TYR A 149 -14.74 2.89 -4.39
C TYR A 149 -14.30 2.33 -3.04
N VAL A 150 -13.13 1.70 -3.02
CA VAL A 150 -12.54 1.12 -1.80
C VAL A 150 -11.15 1.69 -1.62
N GLY A 151 -10.95 2.50 -0.59
CA GLY A 151 -9.62 2.95 -0.16
C GLY A 151 -9.02 1.95 0.81
N VAL A 152 -7.79 1.51 0.58
CA VAL A 152 -7.06 0.61 1.49
C VAL A 152 -5.73 1.22 1.90
N GLU A 153 -5.44 1.21 3.20
CA GLU A 153 -4.16 1.68 3.75
C GLU A 153 -2.99 0.79 3.31
N VAL A 154 -1.81 1.31 3.47
CA VAL A 154 -0.55 0.69 3.07
C VAL A 154 0.03 -0.21 4.17
N SER A 155 0.65 -1.34 3.82
CA SER A 155 0.67 -1.98 2.50
C SER A 155 -0.68 -2.63 2.21
N ALA A 156 -1.11 -2.60 0.95
CA ALA A 156 -2.45 -3.11 0.62
C ALA A 156 -2.55 -4.63 0.73
N ALA A 157 -1.44 -5.36 0.55
CA ALA A 157 -1.38 -6.82 0.60
C ALA A 157 -0.04 -7.30 1.19
N ASN A 158 -0.01 -8.51 1.73
CA ASN A 158 1.17 -9.13 2.34
C ASN A 158 1.74 -10.30 1.53
N THR A 159 0.96 -10.92 0.67
CA THR A 159 1.35 -12.07 -0.16
C THR A 159 1.03 -11.83 -1.62
N LEU A 160 1.61 -12.64 -2.52
CA LEU A 160 1.31 -12.55 -3.96
C LEU A 160 -0.13 -12.97 -4.27
N GLU A 161 -0.65 -13.96 -3.55
CA GLU A 161 -2.04 -14.40 -3.66
C GLU A 161 -2.99 -13.25 -3.30
N GLU A 162 -2.72 -12.56 -2.22
CA GLU A 162 -3.48 -11.38 -1.80
C GLU A 162 -3.43 -10.24 -2.84
N CYS A 163 -2.26 -10.02 -3.46
CA CYS A 163 -2.15 -9.05 -4.56
C CYS A 163 -3.06 -9.42 -5.73
N TRP A 164 -3.09 -10.70 -6.12
CA TRP A 164 -3.99 -11.19 -7.16
C TRP A 164 -5.47 -11.13 -6.77
N ASP A 165 -5.81 -11.38 -5.51
CA ASP A 165 -7.19 -11.26 -5.02
C ASP A 165 -7.72 -9.82 -5.16
N LEU A 166 -6.91 -8.81 -4.82
CA LEU A 166 -7.28 -7.41 -5.02
C LEU A 166 -7.59 -7.09 -6.49
N VAL A 167 -6.72 -7.54 -7.40
CA VAL A 167 -6.88 -7.30 -8.83
C VAL A 167 -8.10 -8.06 -9.38
N ASN A 168 -8.16 -9.37 -9.13
CA ASN A 168 -9.21 -10.22 -9.65
C ASN A 168 -10.61 -9.77 -9.21
N VAL A 169 -10.76 -9.37 -7.94
CA VAL A 169 -12.05 -8.95 -7.41
C VAL A 169 -12.41 -7.55 -7.91
N SER A 170 -11.45 -6.62 -8.00
CA SER A 170 -11.68 -5.29 -8.59
C SER A 170 -12.17 -5.42 -10.04
N GLU A 171 -11.48 -6.23 -10.87
CA GLU A 171 -11.89 -6.48 -12.26
C GLU A 171 -13.27 -7.14 -12.36
N ALA A 172 -13.53 -8.16 -11.53
CA ALA A 172 -14.78 -8.91 -11.57
C ALA A 172 -16.01 -8.11 -11.12
N THR A 173 -15.83 -7.18 -10.20
CA THR A 173 -16.91 -6.36 -9.63
C THR A 173 -17.08 -5.01 -10.30
N GLY A 174 -16.03 -4.50 -10.96
CA GLY A 174 -15.95 -3.14 -11.45
C GLY A 174 -15.76 -2.09 -10.35
N SER A 175 -15.51 -2.50 -9.11
CA SER A 175 -15.20 -1.58 -8.01
C SER A 175 -13.80 -1.00 -8.15
N HIS A 176 -13.64 0.28 -7.92
CA HIS A 176 -12.37 0.97 -7.95
C HIS A 176 -11.64 0.82 -6.61
N LEU A 177 -10.65 -0.06 -6.53
CA LEU A 177 -9.71 -0.08 -5.40
C LEU A 177 -8.72 1.06 -5.55
N ASN A 178 -8.46 1.80 -4.47
CA ASN A 178 -7.42 2.83 -4.37
C ASN A 178 -6.50 2.51 -3.20
N ILE A 179 -5.20 2.37 -3.46
CA ILE A 179 -4.23 2.33 -2.37
C ILE A 179 -4.01 3.73 -1.82
N MET A 180 -4.10 3.86 -0.49
CA MET A 180 -4.01 5.15 0.20
C MET A 180 -2.54 5.54 0.47
N GLU A 181 -1.73 5.58 -0.62
CA GLU A 181 -0.30 5.90 -0.54
C GLU A 181 -0.09 7.42 -0.56
N ASN A 182 -0.06 8.00 0.61
CA ASN A 182 0.00 9.44 0.80
C ASN A 182 1.32 10.09 0.34
N VAL A 183 2.44 9.34 0.37
CA VAL A 183 3.74 9.88 -0.02
C VAL A 183 3.79 10.23 -1.52
N CYS A 184 2.97 9.59 -2.35
CA CYS A 184 2.80 10.00 -3.75
C CYS A 184 2.34 11.47 -3.89
N TYR A 185 1.65 11.97 -2.86
CA TYR A 185 1.14 13.35 -2.80
C TYR A 185 2.04 14.30 -2.00
N ARG A 186 3.22 13.88 -1.54
CA ARG A 186 4.20 14.81 -0.99
C ARG A 186 4.54 15.88 -2.01
N ARG A 187 4.62 17.16 -1.57
CA ARG A 187 4.77 18.30 -2.48
C ARG A 187 6.02 18.20 -3.35
N ASP A 188 7.14 17.78 -2.77
CA ASP A 188 8.39 17.54 -3.51
C ASP A 188 8.29 16.37 -4.50
N CYS A 189 7.62 15.26 -4.12
CA CYS A 189 7.39 14.13 -5.02
C CYS A 189 6.52 14.53 -6.22
N MET A 190 5.47 15.32 -5.99
CA MET A 190 4.60 15.81 -7.05
C MET A 190 5.30 16.85 -7.94
N ALA A 191 6.14 17.71 -7.36
CA ALA A 191 6.96 18.64 -8.12
C ALA A 191 7.99 17.89 -9.00
N ALA A 192 8.67 16.87 -8.43
CA ALA A 192 9.59 16.01 -9.18
C ALA A 192 8.87 15.25 -10.32
N LEU A 193 7.68 14.70 -10.06
CA LEU A 193 6.84 14.09 -11.10
C LEU A 193 6.52 15.09 -12.22
N ASN A 194 6.21 16.33 -11.87
CA ASN A 194 5.95 17.40 -12.84
C ASN A 194 7.20 17.71 -13.68
N MET A 195 8.38 17.72 -13.07
CA MET A 195 9.66 17.90 -13.77
C MET A 195 9.92 16.73 -14.74
N VAL A 196 9.67 15.50 -14.31
CA VAL A 196 9.77 14.30 -15.18
C VAL A 196 8.83 14.40 -16.36
N ARG A 197 7.54 14.71 -16.12
CA ARG A 197 6.52 14.84 -17.19
C ARG A 197 6.80 15.98 -18.17
N LYS A 198 7.54 17.00 -17.75
CA LYS A 198 8.01 18.09 -18.61
C LYS A 198 9.33 17.78 -19.32
N GLY A 199 9.86 16.57 -19.14
CA GLY A 199 11.07 16.10 -19.82
C GLY A 199 12.38 16.69 -19.29
N LEU A 200 12.39 17.35 -18.09
CA LEU A 200 13.59 18.00 -17.59
C LEU A 200 14.74 17.03 -17.31
N PHE A 201 14.42 15.76 -17.02
CA PHE A 201 15.42 14.73 -16.73
C PHE A 201 15.80 13.89 -17.95
N GLY A 202 15.19 14.16 -19.13
CA GLY A 202 15.37 13.34 -20.31
C GLY A 202 14.80 11.93 -20.14
N GLU A 203 15.44 10.93 -20.75
CA GLU A 203 15.07 9.52 -20.57
C GLU A 203 15.48 9.03 -19.17
N LEU A 204 14.52 8.50 -18.40
CA LEU A 204 14.81 7.99 -17.07
C LEU A 204 15.59 6.68 -17.12
N LEU A 205 16.63 6.58 -16.31
CA LEU A 205 17.58 5.45 -16.28
C LEU A 205 17.55 4.69 -14.97
N HIS A 206 17.47 5.40 -13.85
CA HIS A 206 17.62 4.83 -12.52
C HIS A 206 16.82 5.59 -11.48
N ALA A 207 16.32 4.86 -10.47
CA ALA A 207 15.78 5.46 -9.28
C ALA A 207 16.26 4.74 -8.01
N THR A 208 16.37 5.48 -6.91
CA THR A 208 16.43 4.90 -5.55
C THR A 208 15.26 5.43 -4.73
N CYS A 209 14.81 4.64 -3.80
CA CYS A 209 13.75 5.01 -2.87
C CYS A 209 13.78 4.06 -1.66
N GLY A 210 12.97 4.37 -0.65
CA GLY A 210 12.87 3.47 0.48
C GLY A 210 11.89 3.99 1.55
N TYR A 211 11.78 3.23 2.61
CA TYR A 211 11.20 3.69 3.86
C TYR A 211 12.26 3.57 4.96
N GLU A 212 13.02 4.63 5.10
CA GLU A 212 14.12 4.72 6.03
C GLU A 212 13.63 5.50 7.25
N HIS A 213 13.00 4.78 8.17
CA HIS A 213 12.35 5.37 9.34
C HIS A 213 12.58 4.52 10.58
N ASP A 214 13.07 5.14 11.65
CA ASP A 214 13.20 4.47 12.95
C ASP A 214 11.83 4.36 13.62
N LEU A 215 11.26 3.18 13.55
CA LEU A 215 9.98 2.85 14.19
C LEU A 215 10.14 2.01 15.46
N ARG A 216 11.32 1.97 16.08
CA ARG A 216 11.53 1.15 17.28
C ARG A 216 10.63 1.59 18.44
N ASP A 217 10.42 2.87 18.60
CA ASP A 217 9.50 3.44 19.59
C ASP A 217 8.01 3.19 19.30
N VAL A 218 7.64 3.01 18.02
CA VAL A 218 6.28 2.61 17.61
C VAL A 218 6.05 1.11 17.79
N LYS A 219 7.10 0.31 17.54
CA LYS A 219 7.04 -1.16 17.66
C LYS A 219 6.98 -1.65 19.10
N PHE A 220 7.42 -0.85 20.06
CA PHE A 220 7.37 -1.13 21.47
C PHE A 220 6.80 0.06 22.23
N ASN A 221 5.83 -0.16 23.10
CA ASN A 221 5.29 0.90 23.96
C ASN A 221 4.76 0.34 25.27
N ASP A 222 4.24 1.18 26.14
CA ASP A 222 3.80 0.82 27.49
C ASP A 222 2.36 0.31 27.59
N GLY A 223 1.70 0.09 26.45
CA GLY A 223 0.29 -0.32 26.38
C GLY A 223 -0.70 0.84 26.52
N LYS A 224 -0.25 2.08 26.61
CA LYS A 224 -1.08 3.29 26.79
C LYS A 224 -0.77 4.39 25.77
N HIS A 225 0.51 4.59 25.45
CA HIS A 225 0.97 5.62 24.53
C HIS A 225 1.30 5.01 23.16
N TYR A 226 1.17 5.79 22.11
CA TYR A 226 1.47 5.34 20.73
C TYR A 226 2.95 5.00 20.56
N THR A 227 3.84 5.85 21.10
CA THR A 227 5.28 5.64 21.09
C THR A 227 5.81 5.30 22.48
N TYR A 228 6.94 4.60 22.52
CA TYR A 228 7.65 4.30 23.76
C TYR A 228 8.01 5.58 24.53
N GLN A 229 7.65 5.61 25.79
CA GLN A 229 8.04 6.68 26.70
C GLN A 229 9.26 6.22 27.49
N LYS A 230 10.36 6.99 27.45
CA LYS A 230 11.63 6.63 28.11
C LYS A 230 11.41 6.32 29.60
N GLY A 231 11.87 5.14 30.03
CA GLY A 231 11.66 4.64 31.39
C GLY A 231 10.31 3.95 31.62
N GLY A 232 9.45 3.87 30.59
CA GLY A 232 8.24 3.07 30.62
C GLY A 232 8.50 1.57 30.44
N GLU A 233 7.47 0.76 30.68
CA GLU A 233 7.52 -0.67 30.39
C GLU A 233 7.52 -0.91 28.86
N LEU A 234 8.29 -1.90 28.41
CA LEU A 234 8.31 -2.32 27.02
C LEU A 234 7.32 -3.46 26.78
N ARG A 235 6.34 -3.22 25.91
CA ARG A 235 5.35 -4.21 25.47
C ARG A 235 5.28 -4.28 23.96
N MET A 236 4.91 -5.45 23.44
CA MET A 236 4.50 -5.72 22.05
C MET A 236 3.38 -6.75 22.00
N GLY A 237 2.68 -6.85 20.89
CA GLY A 237 1.55 -7.77 20.74
C GLY A 237 0.33 -7.28 21.53
N LYS A 238 -0.54 -8.19 21.93
CA LYS A 238 -1.86 -7.88 22.53
C LYS A 238 -1.84 -6.94 23.73
N ASP A 239 -0.74 -6.89 24.47
CA ASP A 239 -0.59 -6.09 25.68
C ASP A 239 -0.01 -4.68 25.40
N ALA A 240 0.32 -4.40 24.16
CA ALA A 240 0.77 -3.09 23.68
C ALA A 240 -0.41 -2.21 23.26
N PHE A 241 -0.13 -0.99 22.79
CA PHE A 241 -1.11 -0.04 22.30
C PHE A 241 -0.93 0.22 20.80
N ALA A 242 -2.03 0.49 20.10
CA ALA A 242 -2.05 0.84 18.66
C ALA A 242 -1.24 -0.15 17.80
N GLU A 243 -0.36 0.34 16.94
CA GLU A 243 0.39 -0.49 15.98
C GLU A 243 1.30 -1.52 16.62
N ALA A 244 1.84 -1.28 17.81
CA ALA A 244 2.65 -2.27 18.50
C ALA A 244 1.89 -3.57 18.83
N GLN A 245 0.55 -3.54 18.78
CA GLN A 245 -0.28 -4.74 18.98
C GLN A 245 -0.08 -5.78 17.87
N TRP A 246 0.17 -5.36 16.65
CA TRP A 246 0.22 -6.24 15.48
C TRP A 246 1.50 -6.07 14.64
N ARG A 247 1.98 -4.83 14.43
CA ARG A 247 3.08 -4.52 13.51
C ARG A 247 4.40 -5.19 13.87
N THR A 248 4.73 -5.27 15.16
CA THR A 248 5.97 -5.87 15.63
C THR A 248 6.04 -7.38 15.37
N ASN A 249 4.89 -8.06 15.29
CA ASN A 249 4.82 -9.47 14.92
C ASN A 249 5.33 -9.75 13.51
N HIS A 250 5.18 -8.81 12.57
CA HIS A 250 5.79 -8.91 11.23
C HIS A 250 7.32 -8.95 11.32
N SER A 251 7.92 -8.14 12.21
CA SER A 251 9.37 -8.17 12.43
C SER A 251 9.88 -9.48 13.04
N VAL A 252 9.03 -10.19 13.80
CA VAL A 252 9.35 -11.52 14.33
C VAL A 252 9.29 -12.60 13.25
N ARG A 253 8.29 -12.55 12.37
CA ARG A 253 7.95 -13.65 11.46
C ARG A 253 8.57 -13.52 10.06
N ARG A 254 8.76 -12.29 9.56
CA ARG A 254 9.09 -11.98 8.18
C ARG A 254 10.53 -11.49 8.06
N ASN A 255 11.13 -11.68 6.88
CA ASN A 255 12.45 -11.15 6.53
C ASN A 255 12.44 -10.66 5.07
N GLY A 256 11.97 -9.45 4.86
CA GLY A 256 11.87 -8.78 3.57
C GLY A 256 11.57 -7.29 3.75
N ASP A 257 11.34 -6.59 2.67
CA ASP A 257 10.86 -5.21 2.75
C ASP A 257 9.37 -5.21 3.09
N VAL A 258 9.05 -5.08 4.38
CA VAL A 258 7.66 -5.14 4.87
C VAL A 258 6.86 -3.87 4.65
N TYR A 259 7.50 -2.79 4.14
CA TYR A 259 6.83 -1.50 3.96
C TYR A 259 7.37 -0.69 2.75
N PRO A 260 7.35 -1.26 1.53
CA PRO A 260 8.00 -0.64 0.36
C PRO A 260 7.21 0.52 -0.25
N THR A 261 5.91 0.64 0.04
CA THR A 261 4.98 1.46 -0.75
C THR A 261 5.29 2.94 -0.69
N HIS A 262 5.72 3.48 0.46
CA HIS A 262 6.09 4.88 0.61
C HIS A 262 7.29 5.30 -0.26
N GLY A 263 8.22 4.37 -0.49
CA GLY A 263 9.33 4.62 -1.41
C GLY A 263 8.92 4.41 -2.85
N ILE A 264 8.38 3.22 -3.15
CA ILE A 264 8.15 2.81 -4.55
C ILE A 264 7.01 3.56 -5.23
N GLY A 265 5.97 4.00 -4.51
CA GLY A 265 4.81 4.66 -5.10
C GLY A 265 5.17 5.89 -5.93
N PRO A 266 5.86 6.91 -5.36
CA PRO A 266 6.29 8.09 -6.13
C PRO A 266 7.19 7.75 -7.31
N VAL A 267 8.14 6.82 -7.13
CA VAL A 267 9.04 6.36 -8.19
C VAL A 267 8.27 5.63 -9.29
N ALA A 268 7.31 4.77 -8.94
CA ALA A 268 6.48 4.06 -9.90
C ALA A 268 5.66 5.00 -10.79
N ASN A 269 5.15 6.09 -10.21
CA ASN A 269 4.45 7.14 -10.97
C ASN A 269 5.39 7.91 -11.92
N CYS A 270 6.64 8.15 -11.52
CA CYS A 270 7.64 8.77 -12.40
C CYS A 270 8.08 7.84 -13.54
N LEU A 271 8.08 6.53 -13.31
CA LEU A 271 8.50 5.52 -14.29
C LEU A 271 7.33 4.93 -15.08
N ASP A 272 6.12 5.46 -14.94
CA ASP A 272 4.89 5.00 -15.59
C ASP A 272 4.62 3.50 -15.40
N ILE A 273 4.94 2.96 -14.21
CA ILE A 273 4.70 1.55 -13.89
C ILE A 273 3.19 1.25 -13.98
N ASN A 274 2.86 0.11 -14.60
CA ASN A 274 1.52 -0.32 -15.00
C ASN A 274 0.87 0.54 -16.11
N ARG A 275 1.58 1.55 -16.67
CA ARG A 275 1.07 2.51 -17.66
C ARG A 275 2.16 2.87 -18.67
N GLY A 276 2.55 1.91 -19.52
CA GLY A 276 3.67 2.03 -20.46
C GLY A 276 4.95 1.35 -19.99
N ASN A 277 5.01 0.92 -18.74
CA ASN A 277 6.15 0.23 -18.14
C ASN A 277 5.69 -0.77 -17.08
N ARG A 278 6.56 -1.69 -16.63
CA ARG A 278 6.30 -2.60 -15.51
C ARG A 278 7.58 -3.09 -14.86
N PHE A 279 7.49 -3.61 -13.66
CA PHE A 279 8.56 -4.36 -13.03
C PHE A 279 8.67 -5.75 -13.68
N LEU A 280 9.91 -6.23 -13.91
CA LEU A 280 10.19 -7.52 -14.54
C LEU A 280 10.72 -8.55 -13.56
N SER A 281 11.64 -8.14 -12.69
CA SER A 281 12.31 -9.02 -11.75
C SER A 281 12.86 -8.25 -10.56
N LEU A 282 13.09 -8.97 -9.45
CA LEU A 282 13.60 -8.43 -8.20
C LEU A 282 14.69 -9.37 -7.62
N SER A 283 15.73 -8.78 -7.05
CA SER A 283 16.71 -9.46 -6.18
C SER A 283 16.83 -8.66 -4.89
N ALA A 284 16.90 -9.33 -3.73
CA ALA A 284 16.96 -8.66 -2.43
C ALA A 284 17.92 -9.34 -1.46
N MET A 285 18.51 -8.52 -0.59
CA MET A 285 19.34 -8.96 0.53
C MET A 285 18.93 -8.24 1.81
N ALA A 286 19.12 -8.92 2.95
CA ALA A 286 18.84 -8.38 4.27
C ALA A 286 20.07 -8.52 5.16
N THR A 287 20.28 -7.55 6.04
CA THR A 287 21.26 -7.67 7.14
C THR A 287 20.71 -8.56 8.25
N GLN A 288 21.53 -8.82 9.27
CA GLN A 288 21.03 -9.43 10.51
C GLN A 288 20.16 -8.44 11.28
N SER A 289 19.19 -8.97 12.04
CA SER A 289 18.39 -8.20 12.98
C SER A 289 19.19 -7.98 14.28
N ARG A 290 19.50 -6.75 14.61
CA ARG A 290 20.23 -6.34 15.82
C ARG A 290 19.61 -5.15 16.54
N GLY A 291 19.05 -4.21 15.77
CA GLY A 291 18.56 -2.93 16.28
C GLY A 291 17.38 -3.06 17.23
N LEU A 292 16.44 -3.99 16.96
CA LEU A 292 15.29 -4.22 17.85
C LEU A 292 15.73 -4.85 19.18
N HIS A 293 16.62 -5.84 19.14
CA HIS A 293 17.17 -6.43 20.35
C HIS A 293 17.93 -5.39 21.19
N LYS A 294 18.80 -4.60 20.54
CA LYS A 294 19.52 -3.52 21.21
C LYS A 294 18.57 -2.53 21.88
N PHE A 295 17.50 -2.11 21.21
CA PHE A 295 16.51 -1.19 21.77
C PHE A 295 15.86 -1.76 23.04
N ILE A 296 15.53 -3.06 23.05
CA ILE A 296 14.94 -3.73 24.21
C ILE A 296 15.96 -3.77 25.37
N VAL A 297 17.20 -4.13 25.11
CA VAL A 297 18.25 -4.19 26.15
C VAL A 297 18.56 -2.81 26.73
N ASP A 298 18.68 -1.80 25.88
CA ASP A 298 18.97 -0.41 26.30
C ASP A 298 17.87 0.16 27.21
N ASN A 299 16.63 -0.24 27.02
CA ASN A 299 15.48 0.34 27.72
C ASN A 299 14.87 -0.59 28.79
N GLY A 300 15.00 -1.89 28.64
CA GLY A 300 14.41 -2.89 29.58
C GLY A 300 15.46 -3.76 30.29
N GLY A 301 16.73 -3.70 29.86
CA GLY A 301 17.81 -4.54 30.37
C GLY A 301 17.88 -5.94 29.73
N GLU A 302 19.01 -6.62 29.90
CA GLU A 302 19.28 -7.95 29.32
C GLU A 302 18.31 -9.05 29.79
N ASN A 303 17.77 -8.88 31.02
CA ASN A 303 16.83 -9.83 31.62
C ASN A 303 15.37 -9.60 31.22
N HIS A 304 15.07 -8.58 30.42
CA HIS A 304 13.71 -8.30 29.98
C HIS A 304 13.17 -9.47 29.15
N PRO A 305 11.91 -9.91 29.35
CA PRO A 305 11.35 -11.04 28.59
C PRO A 305 11.47 -10.88 27.07
N LEU A 306 11.27 -9.67 26.56
CA LEU A 306 11.36 -9.38 25.12
C LEU A 306 12.80 -9.49 24.59
N ALA A 307 13.86 -9.40 25.42
CA ALA A 307 15.24 -9.61 25.00
C ALA A 307 15.50 -11.05 24.52
N LYS A 308 14.61 -11.99 24.86
CA LYS A 308 14.66 -13.39 24.41
C LYS A 308 13.95 -13.60 23.05
N VAL A 309 13.24 -12.62 22.56
CA VAL A 309 12.52 -12.70 21.28
C VAL A 309 13.52 -12.64 20.13
N ARG A 310 13.43 -13.61 19.22
CA ARG A 310 14.21 -13.61 17.98
C ARG A 310 13.43 -12.87 16.91
N PHE A 311 13.99 -11.77 16.41
CA PHE A 311 13.45 -11.04 15.27
C PHE A 311 14.13 -11.57 13.99
N ASN A 312 13.31 -11.91 12.99
CA ASN A 312 13.81 -12.40 11.71
C ASN A 312 14.05 -11.25 10.71
N LEU A 313 13.29 -10.14 10.83
CA LEU A 313 13.44 -9.00 9.94
C LEU A 313 14.83 -8.38 10.09
N GLY A 314 15.61 -8.38 9.03
CA GLY A 314 16.89 -7.67 8.98
C GLY A 314 16.74 -6.19 9.25
N ASP A 315 17.74 -5.56 9.86
CA ASP A 315 17.67 -4.12 10.14
C ASP A 315 17.61 -3.30 8.83
N ILE A 316 18.37 -3.75 7.81
CA ILE A 316 18.35 -3.13 6.49
C ILE A 316 17.99 -4.21 5.47
N VAL A 317 17.01 -3.92 4.65
CA VAL A 317 16.64 -4.74 3.48
C VAL A 317 16.80 -3.87 2.24
N THR A 318 17.54 -4.38 1.25
CA THR A 318 17.76 -3.70 -0.02
C THR A 318 17.29 -4.60 -1.15
N SER A 319 16.43 -4.09 -2.00
CA SER A 319 15.91 -4.75 -3.19
C SER A 319 16.35 -4.01 -4.44
N MET A 320 16.73 -4.73 -5.48
CA MET A 320 17.03 -4.20 -6.81
C MET A 320 15.99 -4.74 -7.79
N ILE A 321 15.31 -3.83 -8.50
CA ILE A 321 14.22 -4.14 -9.43
C ILE A 321 14.63 -3.73 -10.84
N LYS A 322 14.34 -4.58 -11.84
CA LYS A 322 14.48 -4.28 -13.27
C LYS A 322 13.11 -3.93 -13.86
N CYS A 323 13.05 -2.86 -14.66
CA CYS A 323 11.86 -2.43 -15.37
C CYS A 323 11.89 -2.83 -16.86
N ALA A 324 10.72 -2.91 -17.50
CA ALA A 324 10.57 -3.31 -18.91
C ALA A 324 11.23 -2.32 -19.86
N ASN A 325 11.14 -1.02 -19.60
CA ASN A 325 11.76 0.02 -20.41
C ASN A 325 13.26 0.23 -20.11
N GLY A 326 13.89 -0.72 -19.37
CA GLY A 326 15.34 -0.72 -19.17
C GLY A 326 15.80 -0.10 -17.85
N GLN A 327 14.98 0.65 -17.14
CA GLN A 327 15.35 1.28 -15.86
C GLN A 327 15.66 0.26 -14.78
N THR A 328 16.41 0.72 -13.77
CA THR A 328 16.63 -0.02 -12.52
C THR A 328 16.14 0.79 -11.33
N VAL A 329 15.61 0.11 -10.31
CA VAL A 329 15.17 0.75 -9.06
C VAL A 329 15.83 0.04 -7.88
N ILE A 330 16.35 0.80 -6.92
CA ILE A 330 16.78 0.31 -5.62
C ILE A 330 15.77 0.75 -4.59
N VAL A 331 15.24 -0.21 -3.82
CA VAL A 331 14.33 0.04 -2.70
C VAL A 331 15.00 -0.38 -1.41
N THR A 332 15.06 0.51 -0.42
CA THR A 332 15.71 0.25 0.87
C THR A 332 14.74 0.46 2.03
N ASN A 333 14.63 -0.53 2.91
CA ASN A 333 13.98 -0.39 4.20
C ASN A 333 15.05 -0.38 5.30
N SER A 334 15.09 0.66 6.14
CA SER A 334 16.10 0.76 7.19
C SER A 334 15.66 1.61 8.39
N PRO A 335 16.12 1.30 9.63
CA PRO A 335 15.80 2.07 10.83
C PRO A 335 16.79 3.24 11.01
N ARG A 336 16.71 4.26 10.20
CA ARG A 336 17.51 5.50 10.34
C ARG A 336 16.59 6.72 10.53
N PRO A 337 17.13 7.92 10.83
CA PRO A 337 16.31 9.12 10.81
C PRO A 337 15.50 9.22 9.52
N TYR A 338 14.28 9.73 9.63
CA TYR A 338 13.31 9.68 8.54
C TYR A 338 13.89 10.20 7.22
N SER A 339 13.92 9.32 6.23
CA SER A 339 14.19 9.63 4.83
C SER A 339 13.41 8.65 3.95
N LEU A 340 13.12 9.04 2.74
CA LEU A 340 12.59 8.17 1.70
C LEU A 340 13.64 7.88 0.62
N GLY A 341 14.86 8.41 0.79
CA GLY A 341 16.03 8.12 -0.03
C GLY A 341 15.82 8.32 -1.51
N PHE A 342 14.94 9.26 -1.91
CA PHE A 342 14.62 9.44 -3.31
C PHE A 342 15.82 9.93 -4.12
N ARG A 343 16.05 9.22 -5.21
CA ARG A 343 16.84 9.67 -6.34
C ARG A 343 16.12 9.29 -7.62
N ILE A 344 15.88 10.24 -8.49
CA ILE A 344 15.33 10.01 -9.82
C ILE A 344 16.33 10.57 -10.81
N GLN A 345 16.90 9.73 -11.66
CA GLN A 345 17.97 10.08 -12.59
C GLN A 345 17.61 9.69 -14.01
N GLY A 346 17.74 10.64 -14.90
CA GLY A 346 17.65 10.47 -16.35
C GLY A 346 18.93 10.87 -17.06
N THR A 347 18.85 10.99 -18.39
CA THR A 347 19.98 11.36 -19.26
C THR A 347 20.36 12.84 -19.16
N GLU A 348 19.42 13.70 -18.72
CA GLU A 348 19.58 15.16 -18.74
C GLU A 348 19.36 15.79 -17.35
N GLY A 349 19.00 14.99 -16.34
CA GLY A 349 18.77 15.54 -15.01
C GLY A 349 18.69 14.51 -13.90
N LEU A 350 18.72 15.03 -12.70
CA LEU A 350 18.74 14.25 -11.46
C LEU A 350 18.10 15.06 -10.34
N TRP A 351 17.20 14.44 -9.59
CA TRP A 351 16.79 14.87 -8.25
C TRP A 351 17.24 13.87 -7.21
N MET A 352 17.72 14.37 -6.09
CA MET A 352 18.10 13.57 -4.91
C MET A 352 17.55 14.23 -3.66
N ASN A 353 16.67 13.53 -2.93
CA ASN A 353 16.02 14.05 -1.72
C ASN A 353 17.02 14.21 -0.56
N ASP A 354 17.94 13.24 -0.38
CA ASP A 354 18.99 13.39 0.62
C ASP A 354 19.92 14.53 0.21
N GLY A 355 19.89 15.62 0.98
CA GLY A 355 20.66 16.85 0.75
C GLY A 355 19.98 17.86 -0.19
N ASP A 356 18.71 17.63 -0.58
CA ASP A 356 17.88 18.56 -1.37
C ASP A 356 18.55 19.04 -2.67
N HIS A 357 19.01 18.10 -3.49
CA HIS A 357 19.82 18.33 -4.66
C HIS A 357 19.06 18.12 -5.97
N VAL A 358 19.16 19.10 -6.87
CA VAL A 358 18.71 18.99 -8.27
C VAL A 358 19.86 19.35 -9.19
N TYR A 359 19.93 18.65 -10.32
CA TYR A 359 20.77 19.01 -11.45
C TYR A 359 19.97 18.81 -12.74
N VAL A 360 19.94 19.82 -13.60
CA VAL A 360 19.33 19.76 -14.92
C VAL A 360 20.34 20.27 -15.94
N GLU A 361 20.68 19.46 -16.94
CA GLU A 361 21.67 19.78 -17.96
C GLU A 361 21.29 21.07 -18.71
N ASN A 362 22.28 21.89 -19.02
CA ASN A 362 22.13 23.20 -19.66
C ASN A 362 21.34 24.25 -18.85
N GLN A 363 20.85 23.95 -17.66
CA GLN A 363 20.19 24.89 -16.75
C GLN A 363 20.96 25.07 -15.44
N SER A 364 21.43 23.97 -14.85
CA SER A 364 22.31 23.99 -13.67
C SER A 364 23.76 24.31 -14.06
N LYS A 365 24.53 24.89 -13.14
CA LYS A 365 25.96 25.13 -13.36
C LYS A 365 26.69 23.80 -13.42
N PRO A 366 27.62 23.58 -14.37
CA PRO A 366 28.39 22.34 -14.47
C PRO A 366 29.10 22.02 -13.13
N HIS A 367 29.01 20.73 -12.73
CA HIS A 367 29.63 20.20 -11.50
C HIS A 367 29.11 20.83 -10.19
N ARG A 368 27.91 21.41 -10.19
CA ARG A 368 27.27 21.94 -8.99
C ARG A 368 25.84 21.47 -8.88
N TRP A 369 25.44 21.21 -7.64
CA TRP A 369 24.05 20.99 -7.31
C TRP A 369 23.33 22.31 -7.13
N ASP A 370 22.10 22.37 -7.61
CA ASP A 370 21.15 23.42 -7.25
C ASP A 370 20.33 22.95 -6.03
N ASP A 371 19.80 23.93 -5.30
CA ASP A 371 18.83 23.68 -4.25
C ASP A 371 17.48 23.25 -4.86
N SER A 372 16.90 22.17 -4.36
CA SER A 372 15.64 21.66 -4.87
C SER A 372 14.45 22.59 -4.65
N GLU A 373 14.48 23.44 -3.60
CA GLU A 373 13.36 24.32 -3.24
C GLU A 373 13.01 25.29 -4.39
N GLU A 374 14.02 25.89 -5.05
CA GLU A 374 13.77 26.79 -6.19
C GLU A 374 13.14 26.07 -7.38
N TRP A 375 13.58 24.85 -7.65
CA TRP A 375 13.02 24.01 -8.68
C TRP A 375 11.59 23.61 -8.36
N PHE A 376 11.31 23.19 -7.13
CA PHE A 376 9.98 22.75 -6.73
C PHE A 376 8.97 23.89 -6.72
N LYS A 377 9.34 25.11 -6.33
CA LYS A 377 8.49 26.30 -6.48
C LYS A 377 8.12 26.56 -7.94
N LYS A 378 9.07 26.39 -8.87
CA LYS A 378 8.85 26.59 -10.30
C LYS A 378 7.98 25.50 -10.93
N PHE A 379 8.06 24.27 -10.42
CA PHE A 379 7.37 23.10 -10.94
C PHE A 379 6.32 22.54 -9.98
N ASP A 380 5.85 23.36 -9.03
CA ASP A 380 4.82 22.97 -8.07
C ASP A 380 3.59 22.41 -8.80
N HIS A 381 2.99 21.38 -8.21
CA HIS A 381 1.85 20.73 -8.84
C HIS A 381 0.57 21.51 -8.56
N THR A 382 -0.33 21.58 -9.55
CA THR A 382 -1.58 22.36 -9.48
C THR A 382 -2.51 21.92 -8.33
N LEU A 383 -2.51 20.63 -7.96
CA LEU A 383 -3.25 20.16 -6.78
C LEU A 383 -2.73 20.80 -5.48
N TRP A 384 -1.41 21.03 -5.37
CA TRP A 384 -0.85 21.71 -4.20
C TRP A 384 -1.10 23.20 -4.22
N SER A 385 -0.82 23.87 -5.34
CA SER A 385 -1.00 25.31 -5.43
C SER A 385 -2.45 25.76 -5.27
N LYS A 386 -3.41 24.92 -5.66
CA LYS A 386 -4.86 25.18 -5.49
C LYS A 386 -5.37 24.93 -4.07
N HIS A 387 -4.74 24.03 -3.31
CA HIS A 387 -5.22 23.55 -2.01
C HIS A 387 -4.20 23.77 -0.87
N GLU A 388 -3.26 24.66 -1.05
CA GLU A 388 -2.19 24.92 -0.06
C GLU A 388 -2.73 25.33 1.31
N ALA A 389 -3.76 26.16 1.34
CA ALA A 389 -4.33 26.67 2.59
C ALA A 389 -5.03 25.56 3.40
N GLU A 390 -5.77 24.69 2.74
CA GLU A 390 -6.45 23.56 3.35
C GLU A 390 -5.45 22.47 3.76
N ALA A 391 -4.51 22.15 2.89
CA ALA A 391 -3.45 21.18 3.13
C ALA A 391 -2.57 21.58 4.33
N ALA A 392 -2.26 22.85 4.51
CA ALA A 392 -1.47 23.35 5.65
C ALA A 392 -2.09 23.06 7.03
N GLN A 393 -3.40 22.81 7.09
CA GLN A 393 -4.11 22.48 8.32
C GLN A 393 -4.24 20.97 8.56
N ALA A 394 -3.82 20.13 7.60
CA ALA A 394 -3.95 18.69 7.66
C ALA A 394 -2.67 18.01 8.17
N GLY A 395 -2.79 16.75 8.59
CA GLY A 395 -1.66 15.93 9.03
C GLY A 395 -0.64 15.61 7.94
N HIS A 396 0.51 15.09 8.36
CA HIS A 396 1.62 14.68 7.47
C HIS A 396 2.03 15.75 6.45
N GLY A 397 2.11 17.04 6.90
CA GLY A 397 2.51 18.15 6.04
C GLY A 397 1.54 18.43 4.88
N GLY A 398 0.28 18.00 5.01
CA GLY A 398 -0.80 18.27 4.05
C GLY A 398 -1.02 17.22 2.98
N MET A 399 -0.10 16.27 2.78
CA MET A 399 -0.22 15.25 1.72
C MET A 399 -1.46 14.38 1.87
N ASP A 400 -1.92 14.12 3.09
CA ASP A 400 -3.14 13.34 3.36
C ASP A 400 -4.39 14.06 2.85
N TYR A 401 -4.45 15.38 2.96
CA TYR A 401 -5.54 16.17 2.43
C TYR A 401 -5.58 16.12 0.90
N VAL A 402 -4.44 16.33 0.26
CA VAL A 402 -4.34 16.32 -1.22
C VAL A 402 -4.71 14.94 -1.77
N MET A 403 -4.25 13.85 -1.11
CA MET A 403 -4.64 12.49 -1.46
C MET A 403 -6.15 12.28 -1.35
N MET A 404 -6.75 12.68 -0.23
CA MET A 404 -8.19 12.51 -0.02
C MET A 404 -9.00 13.36 -0.99
N PHE A 405 -8.55 14.58 -1.29
CA PHE A 405 -9.18 15.46 -2.26
C PHE A 405 -9.20 14.83 -3.65
N ASP A 406 -8.07 14.27 -4.11
CA ASP A 406 -7.97 13.63 -5.43
C ASP A 406 -8.88 12.39 -5.52
N LEU A 407 -8.93 11.57 -4.48
CA LEU A 407 -9.86 10.43 -4.41
C LEU A 407 -11.33 10.89 -4.45
N ILE A 408 -11.72 11.88 -3.64
CA ILE A 408 -13.08 12.41 -3.61
C ILE A 408 -13.46 13.01 -4.96
N ASN A 409 -12.53 13.72 -5.61
CA ASN A 409 -12.74 14.26 -6.94
C ASN A 409 -12.94 13.15 -7.98
N ALA A 410 -12.18 12.05 -7.89
CA ALA A 410 -12.38 10.88 -8.75
C ALA A 410 -13.78 10.26 -8.53
N ILE A 411 -14.24 10.14 -7.29
CA ILE A 411 -15.57 9.61 -6.95
C ILE A 411 -16.69 10.51 -7.53
N HIS A 412 -16.62 11.83 -7.31
CA HIS A 412 -17.59 12.78 -7.83
C HIS A 412 -17.71 12.74 -9.35
N ASN A 413 -16.58 12.63 -10.02
CA ASN A 413 -16.51 12.61 -11.48
C ASN A 413 -16.63 11.20 -12.08
N LYS A 414 -16.87 10.16 -11.26
CA LYS A 414 -16.94 8.76 -11.68
C LYS A 414 -15.74 8.32 -12.52
N LYS A 415 -14.56 8.81 -12.18
CA LYS A 415 -13.28 8.48 -12.81
C LYS A 415 -12.67 7.25 -12.13
N PRO A 416 -11.75 6.53 -12.79
CA PRO A 416 -10.92 5.52 -12.13
C PRO A 416 -10.21 6.07 -10.90
N ALA A 417 -9.89 5.18 -9.94
CA ALA A 417 -9.09 5.54 -8.78
C ALA A 417 -7.72 6.09 -9.22
N PRO A 418 -7.19 7.12 -8.56
CA PRO A 418 -5.88 7.71 -8.89
C PRO A 418 -4.72 6.70 -8.83
N MET A 419 -4.73 5.82 -7.82
CA MET A 419 -3.76 4.75 -7.61
C MET A 419 -4.54 3.43 -7.45
N ASP A 420 -4.67 2.69 -8.54
CA ASP A 420 -5.63 1.61 -8.68
C ASP A 420 -5.15 0.25 -8.11
N CYS A 421 -5.94 -0.80 -8.35
CA CYS A 421 -5.65 -2.15 -7.87
C CYS A 421 -4.33 -2.72 -8.41
N TYR A 422 -3.90 -2.31 -9.60
CA TYR A 422 -2.62 -2.77 -10.15
C TYR A 422 -1.44 -2.09 -9.46
N ASP A 423 -1.59 -0.83 -9.07
CA ASP A 423 -0.59 -0.11 -8.27
C ASP A 423 -0.51 -0.72 -6.88
N ALA A 424 -1.66 -0.94 -6.24
CA ALA A 424 -1.75 -1.60 -4.95
C ALA A 424 -1.05 -2.98 -4.96
N ALA A 425 -1.30 -3.79 -5.99
CA ALA A 425 -0.70 -5.11 -6.15
C ALA A 425 0.81 -5.03 -6.44
N ALA A 426 1.22 -4.22 -7.41
CA ALA A 426 2.63 -4.13 -7.82
C ALA A 426 3.53 -3.58 -6.70
N TRP A 427 3.07 -2.56 -5.97
CA TRP A 427 3.86 -1.97 -4.89
C TRP A 427 3.93 -2.88 -3.67
N SER A 428 2.83 -3.53 -3.30
CA SER A 428 2.79 -4.47 -2.17
C SER A 428 3.53 -5.78 -2.45
N ALA A 429 3.58 -6.24 -3.69
CA ALA A 429 4.26 -7.49 -4.08
C ALA A 429 5.77 -7.48 -3.78
N ILE A 430 6.39 -6.30 -3.69
CA ILE A 430 7.81 -6.16 -3.32
C ILE A 430 8.08 -6.83 -1.98
N SER A 431 7.16 -6.75 -1.02
CA SER A 431 7.30 -7.42 0.28
C SER A 431 7.49 -8.93 0.12
N ALA A 432 6.56 -9.60 -0.53
CA ALA A 432 6.62 -11.07 -0.71
C ALA A 432 7.79 -11.48 -1.61
N LEU A 433 8.08 -10.74 -2.67
CA LEU A 433 9.17 -11.04 -3.60
C LEU A 433 10.54 -10.86 -2.94
N SER A 434 10.72 -9.83 -2.10
CA SER A 434 11.97 -9.64 -1.35
C SER A 434 12.20 -10.77 -0.35
N GLU A 435 11.16 -11.24 0.36
CA GLU A 435 11.23 -12.41 1.22
C GLU A 435 11.63 -13.67 0.45
N MET A 436 11.03 -13.91 -0.72
CA MET A 436 11.36 -15.04 -1.57
C MET A 436 12.82 -14.98 -2.05
N SER A 437 13.29 -13.82 -2.46
CA SER A 437 14.68 -13.61 -2.90
C SER A 437 15.68 -13.85 -1.77
N ILE A 438 15.44 -13.23 -0.60
CA ILE A 438 16.30 -13.38 0.59
C ILE A 438 16.35 -14.84 1.04
N ALA A 439 15.22 -15.54 1.09
CA ALA A 439 15.17 -16.96 1.46
C ALA A 439 15.94 -17.87 0.49
N ARG A 440 16.20 -17.40 -0.74
CA ARG A 440 16.99 -18.07 -1.78
C ARG A 440 18.41 -17.51 -1.92
N GLY A 441 18.92 -16.80 -0.91
CA GLY A 441 20.26 -16.24 -0.90
C GLY A 441 20.48 -15.06 -1.86
N GLY A 442 19.44 -14.27 -2.11
CA GLY A 442 19.48 -13.12 -3.02
C GLY A 442 19.20 -13.47 -4.50
N ALA A 443 18.64 -14.65 -4.74
CA ALA A 443 18.34 -15.07 -6.11
C ALA A 443 17.30 -14.13 -6.77
N LEU A 444 17.48 -13.94 -8.08
CA LEU A 444 16.52 -13.19 -8.89
C LEU A 444 15.18 -13.93 -8.91
N VAL A 445 14.10 -13.19 -8.69
CA VAL A 445 12.72 -13.68 -8.77
C VAL A 445 11.94 -12.87 -9.82
N ASP A 446 11.06 -13.54 -10.55
CA ASP A 446 10.20 -12.88 -11.53
C ASP A 446 9.15 -12.02 -10.84
N PHE A 447 8.89 -10.85 -11.41
CA PHE A 447 7.85 -9.95 -10.94
C PHE A 447 6.56 -10.20 -11.72
N PRO A 448 5.44 -10.56 -11.07
CA PRO A 448 4.19 -10.82 -11.77
C PRO A 448 3.68 -9.61 -12.57
N ASP A 449 3.11 -9.86 -13.72
CA ASP A 449 2.37 -8.85 -14.47
C ASP A 449 0.90 -8.86 -14.03
N PHE A 450 0.58 -8.03 -13.05
CA PHE A 450 -0.77 -7.92 -12.53
C PHE A 450 -1.77 -7.36 -13.55
N THR A 451 -1.28 -6.65 -14.57
CA THR A 451 -2.11 -6.08 -15.66
C THR A 451 -2.38 -7.06 -16.79
N ARG A 452 -1.76 -8.25 -16.78
CA ARG A 452 -1.86 -9.27 -17.85
C ARG A 452 -1.60 -8.70 -19.26
N GLY A 453 -0.57 -7.85 -19.37
CA GLY A 453 -0.16 -7.21 -20.62
C GLY A 453 -0.86 -5.87 -20.91
N GLN A 454 -1.87 -5.50 -20.13
CA GLN A 454 -2.58 -4.24 -20.37
C GLN A 454 -1.72 -2.99 -20.10
N TRP A 455 -0.65 -3.11 -19.32
CA TRP A 455 0.28 -2.01 -19.02
C TRP A 455 0.77 -1.28 -20.29
N ILE A 456 0.85 -1.97 -21.42
CA ILE A 456 1.30 -1.40 -22.71
C ILE A 456 0.37 -0.27 -23.19
N HIS A 457 -0.94 -0.39 -22.93
CA HIS A 457 -1.97 0.50 -23.47
C HIS A 457 -2.59 1.42 -22.42
N ARG A 458 -2.36 1.14 -21.13
CA ARG A 458 -2.91 1.96 -20.04
C ARG A 458 -2.25 3.33 -20.04
N GLN A 459 -3.03 4.35 -19.73
CA GLN A 459 -2.57 5.74 -19.65
C GLN A 459 -2.37 6.14 -18.19
N PRO A 460 -1.47 7.09 -17.88
CA PRO A 460 -1.37 7.71 -16.57
C PRO A 460 -2.74 8.19 -16.07
N ALA A 461 -3.03 7.96 -14.78
CA ALA A 461 -4.26 8.41 -14.14
C ALA A 461 -3.97 9.27 -12.90
N PHE A 462 -2.82 9.08 -12.28
CA PHE A 462 -2.41 9.78 -11.07
C PHE A 462 -2.02 11.23 -11.37
N ALA A 463 -2.54 12.15 -10.54
CA ALA A 463 -2.12 13.56 -10.51
C ALA A 463 -2.01 14.18 -11.92
N LEU A 464 -3.04 14.02 -12.74
CA LEU A 464 -3.13 14.70 -14.01
C LEU A 464 -3.48 16.16 -13.75
N SER A 465 -2.61 17.08 -14.19
CA SER A 465 -2.92 18.50 -14.17
C SER A 465 -4.13 18.77 -15.07
N GLU A 466 -5.18 19.41 -14.53
CA GLU A 466 -6.30 19.95 -15.28
C GLU A 466 -5.85 21.19 -16.08
#